data_14c07a4c4c8616bcba079c7fecf4977b
#
_entry.id   14c07a4c4c8616bcba079c7fecf4977b
#
_cell.length_a   1.000
_cell.length_b   1.000
_cell.length_c   1.000
_cell.angle_alpha   90.00
_cell.angle_beta   90.00
_cell.angle_gamma   90.00
#
_symmetry.space_group_name_H-M   'P 1'
#
loop_
_entity.id
_entity.type
_entity.pdbx_description
1 polymer ?
#
loop_
_entity_poly.entity_id
_entity_poly.type
_entity_poly.pdbx_seq_one_letter_code
_entity_poly.pdbx_strand_id
1 'polypeptide(L)'
;MSGFQAPITIADVLEKIRRDEMAMPAIQRDYEWDAGRIEWLFDSLMREYPISSFLFWEVRGESSVGRYKFYKFLNAYREDFKIRGDERIISSDDRFWAVLDGQQRLTSLFIGFYGSYAWRVAYGRKDIDSETSRPTRRLYLNLSRIFAEEDDEQGRRYDFQFKTDLESQHADLYTDAANNQWFRVGMILSLRRRSDYNRYVNEKSLSEFSQQILGALADMVETRAVNYYLEEDNDLHKALDIFIRINKTVAICKKAPIALTSIRITVTFIFLFSIFFDE
;
A
#
# COMPACT_ATOMS: atom_id res chain seq x y z
N MET A 1 24.54 7.74 6.64
CA MET A 1 24.32 7.53 8.09
C MET A 1 22.93 6.97 8.29
N SER A 2 22.82 5.85 9.02
CA SER A 2 21.53 5.29 9.37
C SER A 2 20.69 6.30 10.16
N GLY A 3 19.40 6.39 9.89
CA GLY A 3 18.52 7.35 10.57
C GLY A 3 17.19 7.57 9.86
N PHE A 4 16.33 8.39 10.47
CA PHE A 4 15.13 8.89 9.81
C PHE A 4 15.52 9.80 8.66
N GLN A 5 14.88 9.58 7.53
CA GLN A 5 15.09 10.33 6.30
C GLN A 5 13.91 11.26 6.03
N ALA A 6 14.10 12.23 5.12
CA ALA A 6 13.01 13.03 4.63
C ALA A 6 11.93 12.14 4.02
N PRO A 7 10.63 12.35 4.35
CA PRO A 7 9.56 11.54 3.79
C PRO A 7 9.53 11.60 2.27
N ILE A 8 9.20 10.46 1.64
CA ILE A 8 9.02 10.38 0.19
C ILE A 8 7.54 10.24 -0.17
N THR A 9 7.21 10.55 -1.42
CA THR A 9 5.83 10.47 -1.90
C THR A 9 5.40 9.02 -2.15
N ILE A 10 4.10 8.80 -2.23
CA ILE A 10 3.56 7.49 -2.63
C ILE A 10 4.04 7.16 -4.04
N ALA A 11 4.04 8.14 -4.95
CA ALA A 11 4.53 7.95 -6.32
C ALA A 11 6.00 7.52 -6.36
N ASP A 12 6.87 8.13 -5.53
CA ASP A 12 8.29 7.81 -5.50
C ASP A 12 8.52 6.37 -5.01
N VAL A 13 7.83 5.95 -3.96
CA VAL A 13 8.00 4.58 -3.45
C VAL A 13 7.48 3.54 -4.45
N LEU A 14 6.35 3.80 -5.11
CA LEU A 14 5.81 2.93 -6.15
C LEU A 14 6.76 2.81 -7.34
N GLU A 15 7.37 3.91 -7.76
CA GLU A 15 8.35 3.90 -8.85
C GLU A 15 9.63 3.13 -8.46
N LYS A 16 10.10 3.27 -7.22
CA LYS A 16 11.21 2.45 -6.70
C LYS A 16 10.90 0.96 -6.73
N ILE A 17 9.68 0.56 -6.33
CA ILE A 17 9.24 -0.83 -6.40
C ILE A 17 9.23 -1.30 -7.86
N ARG A 18 8.68 -0.52 -8.77
CA ARG A 18 8.57 -0.84 -10.19
C ARG A 18 9.93 -0.99 -10.90
N ARG A 19 10.93 -0.25 -10.44
CA ARG A 19 12.31 -0.31 -10.95
C ARG A 19 13.15 -1.40 -10.29
N ASP A 20 12.56 -2.26 -9.46
CA ASP A 20 13.30 -3.24 -8.66
C ASP A 20 14.33 -2.60 -7.69
N GLU A 21 14.18 -1.33 -7.35
CA GLU A 21 15.00 -0.63 -6.35
C GLU A 21 14.55 -0.94 -4.90
N MET A 22 13.46 -1.69 -4.74
CA MET A 22 12.98 -2.20 -3.45
C MET A 22 12.61 -3.68 -3.55
N ALA A 23 12.87 -4.43 -2.47
CA ALA A 23 12.60 -5.87 -2.41
C ALA A 23 12.19 -6.33 -1.00
N MET A 24 11.58 -7.52 -0.92
CA MET A 24 11.19 -8.18 0.32
C MET A 24 12.23 -9.20 0.74
N PRO A 25 12.78 -9.17 1.96
CA PRO A 25 13.67 -10.23 2.43
C PRO A 25 12.89 -11.51 2.71
N ALA A 26 13.52 -12.69 2.44
CA ALA A 26 12.91 -14.01 2.59
C ALA A 26 12.45 -14.36 4.01
N ILE A 27 12.98 -13.66 5.02
CA ILE A 27 12.66 -13.86 6.44
C ILE A 27 11.29 -13.31 6.84
N GLN A 28 10.64 -12.57 5.95
CA GLN A 28 9.36 -11.94 6.20
C GLN A 28 8.20 -12.94 5.98
N ARG A 29 7.07 -12.69 6.69
CA ARG A 29 5.84 -13.45 6.48
C ARG A 29 5.23 -13.17 5.11
N ASP A 30 4.41 -14.10 4.65
CA ASP A 30 3.67 -13.94 3.41
C ASP A 30 2.68 -12.76 3.51
N TYR A 31 2.17 -12.31 2.37
CA TYR A 31 1.15 -11.29 2.33
C TYR A 31 -0.18 -11.85 2.86
N GLU A 32 -0.85 -11.11 3.76
CA GLU A 32 -2.04 -11.57 4.48
C GLU A 32 -3.22 -10.58 4.50
N TRP A 33 -3.04 -9.37 3.98
CA TRP A 33 -4.13 -8.40 4.00
C TRP A 33 -5.22 -8.78 3.00
N ASP A 34 -6.48 -8.71 3.49
CA ASP A 34 -7.67 -8.84 2.67
C ASP A 34 -7.95 -7.56 1.86
N ALA A 35 -8.89 -7.66 0.91
CA ALA A 35 -9.27 -6.56 0.04
C ALA A 35 -9.79 -5.36 0.84
N GLY A 36 -10.60 -5.59 1.87
CA GLY A 36 -11.15 -4.53 2.71
C GLY A 36 -10.08 -3.70 3.41
N ARG A 37 -9.00 -4.34 3.90
CA ARG A 37 -7.87 -3.61 4.51
C ARG A 37 -7.12 -2.74 3.49
N ILE A 38 -7.04 -3.18 2.24
CA ILE A 38 -6.46 -2.35 1.17
C ILE A 38 -7.35 -1.13 0.92
N GLU A 39 -8.66 -1.32 0.78
CA GLU A 39 -9.63 -0.24 0.58
C GLU A 39 -9.56 0.78 1.72
N TRP A 40 -9.45 0.33 2.97
CA TRP A 40 -9.25 1.15 4.15
C TRP A 40 -7.94 1.94 4.14
N LEU A 41 -6.85 1.32 3.67
CA LEU A 41 -5.57 2.02 3.55
C LEU A 41 -5.68 3.19 2.57
N PHE A 42 -6.34 2.97 1.44
CA PHE A 42 -6.52 4.01 0.43
C PHE A 42 -7.44 5.13 0.91
N ASP A 43 -8.53 4.81 1.62
CA ASP A 43 -9.38 5.81 2.27
C ASP A 43 -8.59 6.63 3.29
N SER A 44 -7.81 5.98 4.16
CA SER A 44 -6.98 6.65 5.15
C SER A 44 -5.97 7.62 4.52
N LEU A 45 -5.34 7.21 3.42
CA LEU A 45 -4.40 8.06 2.70
C LEU A 45 -5.07 9.27 2.05
N MET A 46 -6.26 9.10 1.45
CA MET A 46 -7.02 10.23 0.89
C MET A 46 -7.55 11.18 1.97
N ARG A 47 -7.62 10.73 3.22
CA ARG A 47 -7.94 11.55 4.40
C ARG A 47 -6.69 12.13 5.06
N GLU A 48 -5.52 11.97 4.46
CA GLU A 48 -4.22 12.39 4.98
C GLU A 48 -3.89 11.80 6.37
N TYR A 49 -4.46 10.62 6.68
CA TYR A 49 -4.16 9.94 7.93
C TYR A 49 -2.78 9.30 7.89
N PRO A 50 -2.03 9.36 9.00
CA PRO A 50 -0.70 8.75 9.05
C PRO A 50 -0.78 7.23 8.94
N ILE A 51 -0.03 6.67 8.02
CA ILE A 51 0.03 5.22 7.80
C ILE A 51 1.16 4.53 8.56
N SER A 52 1.67 5.16 9.63
CA SER A 52 2.84 4.69 10.40
C SER A 52 4.16 4.84 9.63
N SER A 53 5.27 4.57 10.30
CA SER A 53 6.61 4.61 9.70
C SER A 53 6.97 3.28 9.05
N PHE A 54 8.02 3.32 8.23
CA PHE A 54 8.61 2.16 7.56
C PHE A 54 10.05 1.97 8.02
N LEU A 55 10.54 0.74 7.94
CA LEU A 55 11.94 0.41 8.17
C LEU A 55 12.51 -0.20 6.89
N PHE A 56 13.48 0.49 6.31
CA PHE A 56 14.22 0.02 5.14
C PHE A 56 15.66 -0.27 5.50
N TRP A 57 16.23 -1.26 4.84
CA TRP A 57 17.64 -1.61 4.92
C TRP A 57 18.27 -1.46 3.54
N GLU A 58 19.34 -0.66 3.44
CA GLU A 58 20.10 -0.54 2.21
C GLU A 58 20.98 -1.77 2.02
N VAL A 59 20.65 -2.56 1.01
CA VAL A 59 21.40 -3.76 0.63
C VAL A 59 22.41 -3.41 -0.45
N ARG A 60 23.67 -3.82 -0.22
CA ARG A 60 24.74 -3.75 -1.22
C ARG A 60 25.09 -5.16 -1.67
N GLY A 61 25.09 -5.38 -2.99
CA GLY A 61 25.27 -6.70 -3.59
C GLY A 61 26.57 -7.37 -3.17
N GLU A 62 27.71 -6.63 -3.13
CA GLU A 62 29.02 -7.16 -2.77
C GLU A 62 29.04 -8.08 -1.55
N SER A 63 28.25 -7.75 -0.52
CA SER A 63 28.20 -8.50 0.74
C SER A 63 26.96 -9.38 0.87
N SER A 64 26.02 -9.31 -0.06
CA SER A 64 24.70 -9.96 0.03
C SER A 64 24.50 -11.11 -0.94
N VAL A 65 25.29 -11.15 -2.04
CA VAL A 65 25.24 -12.25 -3.01
C VAL A 65 25.51 -13.59 -2.34
N GLY A 66 24.60 -14.54 -2.57
CA GLY A 66 24.68 -15.91 -2.02
C GLY A 66 24.43 -16.03 -0.52
N ARG A 67 24.25 -14.93 0.20
CA ARG A 67 23.98 -14.94 1.65
C ARG A 67 22.52 -14.77 2.00
N TYR A 68 21.80 -13.92 1.24
CA TYR A 68 20.41 -13.56 1.54
C TYR A 68 19.56 -13.70 0.28
N LYS A 69 18.30 -14.10 0.50
CA LYS A 69 17.30 -14.19 -0.56
C LYS A 69 16.32 -13.05 -0.43
N PHE A 70 15.95 -12.47 -1.57
CA PHE A 70 14.95 -11.42 -1.68
C PHE A 70 13.92 -11.77 -2.74
N TYR A 71 12.72 -11.21 -2.59
CA TYR A 71 11.61 -11.38 -3.51
C TYR A 71 11.12 -10.01 -4.00
N LYS A 72 10.66 -9.97 -5.22
CA LYS A 72 9.95 -8.81 -5.78
C LYS A 72 8.60 -8.63 -5.09
N PHE A 73 8.04 -7.43 -5.19
CA PHE A 73 6.70 -7.18 -4.70
C PHE A 73 5.67 -7.95 -5.52
N LEU A 74 4.64 -8.45 -4.83
CA LEU A 74 3.48 -9.04 -5.48
C LEU A 74 2.67 -7.97 -6.20
N ASN A 75 2.37 -8.21 -7.47
CA ASN A 75 1.43 -7.41 -8.24
C ASN A 75 0.08 -8.11 -8.47
N ALA A 76 0.02 -9.43 -8.36
CA ALA A 76 -1.20 -10.22 -8.49
C ALA A 76 -1.35 -11.13 -7.27
N TYR A 77 -2.26 -10.81 -6.38
CA TYR A 77 -2.51 -11.62 -5.19
C TYR A 77 -3.76 -12.47 -5.37
N ARG A 78 -3.67 -13.73 -4.95
CA ARG A 78 -4.78 -14.69 -4.97
C ARG A 78 -4.92 -15.31 -3.57
N GLU A 79 -6.06 -15.07 -2.92
CA GLU A 79 -6.36 -15.69 -1.63
C GLU A 79 -6.32 -17.21 -1.70
N ASP A 80 -6.02 -17.84 -0.59
CA ASP A 80 -5.84 -19.29 -0.41
C ASP A 80 -4.57 -19.87 -1.06
N PHE A 81 -3.84 -19.12 -1.89
CA PHE A 81 -2.57 -19.53 -2.45
C PHE A 81 -1.43 -18.76 -1.80
N LYS A 82 -0.44 -19.48 -1.29
CA LYS A 82 0.77 -18.86 -0.74
C LYS A 82 1.67 -18.38 -1.87
N ILE A 83 1.30 -17.26 -2.47
CA ILE A 83 2.05 -16.65 -3.56
C ILE A 83 3.05 -15.68 -2.96
N ARG A 84 4.31 -15.85 -3.28
CA ARG A 84 5.36 -14.85 -3.11
C ARG A 84 5.68 -14.22 -4.46
N GLY A 85 6.24 -13.02 -4.45
CA GLY A 85 6.83 -12.46 -5.66
C GLY A 85 7.97 -13.33 -6.18
N ASP A 86 8.38 -13.09 -7.41
CA ASP A 86 9.54 -13.78 -8.00
C ASP A 86 10.81 -13.52 -7.18
N GLU A 87 11.70 -14.51 -7.13
CA GLU A 87 13.00 -14.32 -6.49
C GLU A 87 13.80 -13.23 -7.24
N ARG A 88 14.29 -12.24 -6.50
CA ARG A 88 15.16 -11.20 -7.03
C ARG A 88 16.59 -11.72 -7.03
N ILE A 89 17.14 -11.91 -8.22
CA ILE A 89 18.54 -12.25 -8.39
C ILE A 89 19.38 -11.01 -8.06
N ILE A 90 20.41 -11.18 -7.25
CA ILE A 90 21.31 -10.10 -6.81
C ILE A 90 22.65 -10.25 -7.53
N SER A 91 23.13 -9.15 -8.11
CA SER A 91 24.51 -9.02 -8.60
C SER A 91 25.37 -8.24 -7.60
N SER A 92 26.70 -8.32 -7.75
CA SER A 92 27.65 -7.59 -6.89
C SER A 92 27.45 -6.07 -6.93
N ASP A 93 27.00 -5.53 -8.05
CA ASP A 93 26.88 -4.10 -8.29
C ASP A 93 25.50 -3.55 -7.85
N ASP A 94 24.60 -4.44 -7.39
CA ASP A 94 23.26 -4.07 -6.99
C ASP A 94 23.26 -3.21 -5.73
N ARG A 95 22.37 -2.21 -5.75
CA ARG A 95 22.02 -1.40 -4.57
C ARG A 95 20.51 -1.18 -4.55
N PHE A 96 19.86 -1.61 -3.49
CA PHE A 96 18.41 -1.51 -3.34
C PHE A 96 17.99 -1.48 -1.87
N TRP A 97 16.75 -1.13 -1.60
CA TRP A 97 16.19 -1.14 -0.26
C TRP A 97 15.40 -2.41 0.02
N ALA A 98 15.78 -3.14 1.07
CA ALA A 98 14.99 -4.22 1.61
C ALA A 98 13.96 -3.68 2.61
N VAL A 99 12.68 -4.08 2.48
CA VAL A 99 11.62 -3.64 3.37
C VAL A 99 11.57 -4.55 4.59
N LEU A 100 11.97 -4.05 5.76
CA LEU A 100 11.95 -4.80 7.02
C LEU A 100 10.65 -4.59 7.78
N ASP A 101 10.05 -3.38 7.75
CA ASP A 101 8.73 -3.12 8.31
C ASP A 101 7.89 -2.30 7.34
N GLY A 102 6.56 -2.52 7.39
CA GLY A 102 5.60 -1.89 6.49
C GLY A 102 5.35 -2.66 5.19
N GLN A 103 5.87 -3.87 5.03
CA GLN A 103 5.73 -4.68 3.81
C GLN A 103 4.27 -4.88 3.38
N GLN A 104 3.35 -5.18 4.32
CA GLN A 104 1.92 -5.36 4.01
C GLN A 104 1.32 -4.09 3.41
N ARG A 105 1.66 -2.92 3.97
CA ARG A 105 1.19 -1.61 3.48
C ARG A 105 1.74 -1.30 2.08
N LEU A 106 3.05 -1.48 1.87
CA LEU A 106 3.65 -1.22 0.55
C LEU A 106 3.15 -2.20 -0.52
N THR A 107 3.01 -3.49 -0.19
CA THR A 107 2.42 -4.48 -1.10
C THR A 107 0.98 -4.13 -1.44
N SER A 108 0.19 -3.69 -0.45
CA SER A 108 -1.18 -3.23 -0.66
C SER A 108 -1.26 -2.02 -1.59
N LEU A 109 -0.37 -1.03 -1.41
CA LEU A 109 -0.27 0.10 -2.33
C LEU A 109 0.09 -0.37 -3.74
N PHE A 110 1.08 -1.27 -3.87
CA PHE A 110 1.50 -1.76 -5.17
C PHE A 110 0.39 -2.56 -5.88
N ILE A 111 -0.34 -3.42 -5.15
CA ILE A 111 -1.52 -4.15 -5.67
C ILE A 111 -2.60 -3.16 -6.12
N GLY A 112 -2.93 -2.16 -5.32
CA GLY A 112 -4.00 -1.21 -5.63
C GLY A 112 -3.71 -0.32 -6.84
N PHE A 113 -2.44 0.09 -7.04
CA PHE A 113 -2.07 0.94 -8.18
C PHE A 113 -1.71 0.16 -9.44
N TYR A 114 -0.94 -0.91 -9.33
CA TYR A 114 -0.39 -1.62 -10.50
C TYR A 114 -0.94 -3.03 -10.66
N GLY A 115 -1.51 -3.59 -9.61
CA GLY A 115 -1.79 -5.00 -9.54
C GLY A 115 -3.26 -5.38 -9.61
N SER A 116 -3.50 -6.56 -9.07
CA SER A 116 -4.83 -7.17 -8.97
C SER A 116 -4.95 -8.01 -7.69
N TYR A 117 -6.19 -8.21 -7.29
CA TYR A 117 -6.54 -9.02 -6.14
C TYR A 117 -7.66 -10.00 -6.54
N ALA A 118 -7.52 -11.26 -6.16
CA ALA A 118 -8.53 -12.26 -6.45
C ALA A 118 -8.87 -13.07 -5.20
N TRP A 119 -10.16 -13.10 -4.85
CA TRP A 119 -10.71 -13.98 -3.81
C TRP A 119 -11.77 -14.90 -4.38
N ARG A 120 -11.97 -16.00 -3.67
CA ARG A 120 -12.90 -17.03 -4.06
C ARG A 120 -14.35 -16.55 -3.97
N VAL A 121 -15.11 -16.72 -5.03
CA VAL A 121 -16.56 -16.49 -5.02
C VAL A 121 -17.29 -17.60 -4.23
N ALA A 122 -18.51 -17.34 -3.74
CA ALA A 122 -19.25 -18.20 -2.84
C ALA A 122 -19.33 -19.67 -3.29
N TYR A 123 -19.49 -19.91 -4.58
CA TYR A 123 -19.58 -21.24 -5.20
C TYR A 123 -18.29 -21.67 -5.93
N GLY A 124 -17.22 -20.90 -5.80
CA GLY A 124 -15.94 -21.21 -6.42
C GLY A 124 -15.28 -22.43 -5.77
N ARG A 125 -14.61 -23.23 -6.56
CA ARG A 125 -13.86 -24.40 -6.05
C ARG A 125 -12.60 -23.93 -5.34
N LYS A 126 -12.34 -24.49 -4.14
CA LYS A 126 -11.22 -24.06 -3.28
C LYS A 126 -9.86 -24.44 -3.87
N ASP A 127 -9.80 -25.60 -4.49
CA ASP A 127 -8.59 -26.26 -5.02
C ASP A 127 -8.22 -25.80 -6.45
N ILE A 128 -9.08 -25.02 -7.10
CA ILE A 128 -8.88 -24.61 -8.49
C ILE A 128 -8.61 -23.10 -8.54
N ASP A 129 -7.46 -22.73 -9.06
CA ASP A 129 -7.13 -21.37 -9.41
C ASP A 129 -7.61 -21.06 -10.84
N SER A 130 -8.81 -20.50 -10.95
CA SER A 130 -9.42 -20.10 -12.22
C SER A 130 -10.18 -18.80 -12.08
N GLU A 131 -10.34 -18.07 -13.18
CA GLU A 131 -11.14 -16.84 -13.22
C GLU A 131 -12.61 -17.06 -12.82
N THR A 132 -13.17 -18.24 -13.04
CA THR A 132 -14.52 -18.57 -12.60
C THR A 132 -14.63 -18.77 -11.10
N SER A 133 -13.58 -19.26 -10.44
CA SER A 133 -13.56 -19.48 -9.00
C SER A 133 -13.00 -18.28 -8.23
N ARG A 134 -12.07 -17.56 -8.82
CA ARG A 134 -11.37 -16.37 -8.27
C ARG A 134 -11.21 -15.31 -9.36
N PRO A 135 -12.27 -14.58 -9.67
CA PRO A 135 -12.18 -13.51 -10.67
C PRO A 135 -11.12 -12.48 -10.29
N THR A 136 -10.32 -12.09 -11.27
CA THR A 136 -9.34 -11.02 -11.12
C THR A 136 -10.07 -9.69 -10.92
N ARG A 137 -9.64 -8.92 -9.92
CA ARG A 137 -10.22 -7.62 -9.56
C ARG A 137 -9.14 -6.56 -9.49
N ARG A 138 -9.50 -5.35 -9.85
CA ARG A 138 -8.66 -4.15 -9.71
C ARG A 138 -9.35 -3.13 -8.83
N LEU A 139 -8.55 -2.28 -8.20
CA LEU A 139 -9.06 -1.26 -7.30
C LEU A 139 -9.64 -0.09 -8.09
N TYR A 140 -10.86 0.28 -7.76
CA TYR A 140 -11.59 1.41 -8.29
C TYR A 140 -12.03 2.35 -7.17
N LEU A 141 -12.11 3.63 -7.50
CA LEU A 141 -12.64 4.70 -6.66
C LEU A 141 -13.96 5.21 -7.25
N ASN A 142 -14.98 5.27 -6.43
CA ASN A 142 -16.28 5.87 -6.81
C ASN A 142 -16.15 7.39 -6.88
N LEU A 143 -16.36 7.98 -8.06
CA LEU A 143 -16.34 9.43 -8.27
C LEU A 143 -17.70 10.10 -8.07
N SER A 144 -18.74 9.32 -7.79
CA SER A 144 -20.12 9.83 -7.64
C SER A 144 -20.56 9.92 -6.18
N ARG A 145 -19.73 9.44 -5.24
CA ARG A 145 -20.13 9.29 -3.84
C ARG A 145 -19.00 9.57 -2.87
N ILE A 146 -19.34 10.28 -1.79
CA ILE A 146 -18.56 10.37 -0.54
C ILE A 146 -19.50 9.94 0.58
N PHE A 147 -19.08 9.05 1.46
CA PHE A 147 -19.86 8.67 2.64
C PHE A 147 -19.90 9.83 3.63
N ALA A 148 -21.07 10.13 4.20
CA ALA A 148 -21.15 10.94 5.39
C ALA A 148 -20.58 10.15 6.59
N GLU A 149 -20.11 10.85 7.62
CA GLU A 149 -19.48 10.19 8.78
C GLU A 149 -20.40 9.18 9.48
N GLU A 150 -21.72 9.34 9.33
CA GLU A 150 -22.75 8.49 9.92
C GLU A 150 -23.22 7.36 8.99
N ASP A 151 -22.89 7.41 7.70
CA ASP A 151 -23.46 6.51 6.68
C ASP A 151 -22.65 5.20 6.48
N ASP A 152 -21.41 5.17 6.93
CA ASP A 152 -20.58 3.97 6.83
C ASP A 152 -20.25 3.43 8.22
N GLU A 153 -20.78 2.25 8.55
CA GLU A 153 -20.50 1.56 9.82
C GLU A 153 -19.01 1.38 10.10
N GLN A 154 -18.23 1.43 9.04
CA GLN A 154 -16.77 1.31 9.09
C GLN A 154 -16.06 2.68 9.20
N GLY A 155 -16.77 3.81 9.08
CA GLY A 155 -16.21 5.17 9.16
C GLY A 155 -15.32 5.57 7.98
N ARG A 156 -15.50 4.94 6.79
CA ARG A 156 -14.85 5.36 5.55
C ARG A 156 -15.48 6.65 5.02
N ARG A 157 -14.70 7.42 4.29
CA ARG A 157 -15.16 8.61 3.57
C ARG A 157 -15.21 8.40 2.07
N TYR A 158 -14.22 7.74 1.52
CA TYR A 158 -14.12 7.45 0.09
C TYR A 158 -14.47 6.00 -0.21
N ASP A 159 -15.22 5.78 -1.27
CA ASP A 159 -15.72 4.47 -1.66
C ASP A 159 -14.73 3.80 -2.62
N PHE A 160 -13.78 3.06 -2.05
CA PHE A 160 -12.87 2.20 -2.79
C PHE A 160 -13.43 0.79 -2.83
N GLN A 161 -13.39 0.15 -4.00
CA GLN A 161 -13.81 -1.23 -4.16
C GLN A 161 -12.97 -1.96 -5.21
N PHE A 162 -12.70 -3.24 -4.94
CA PHE A 162 -12.14 -4.13 -5.94
C PHE A 162 -13.24 -4.62 -6.88
N LYS A 163 -13.20 -4.22 -8.16
CA LYS A 163 -14.14 -4.62 -9.20
C LYS A 163 -13.53 -5.65 -10.15
N THR A 164 -14.34 -6.61 -10.56
CA THR A 164 -13.92 -7.62 -11.55
C THR A 164 -13.74 -7.01 -12.93
N ASP A 165 -12.91 -7.66 -13.74
CA ASP A 165 -12.75 -7.28 -15.15
C ASP A 165 -14.08 -7.41 -15.94
N LEU A 166 -14.98 -8.31 -15.50
CA LEU A 166 -16.33 -8.44 -16.09
C LEU A 166 -17.23 -7.22 -15.77
N GLU A 167 -17.21 -6.75 -14.50
CA GLU A 167 -17.99 -5.58 -14.08
C GLU A 167 -17.50 -4.30 -14.75
N SER A 168 -16.19 -4.12 -14.82
CA SER A 168 -15.55 -2.92 -15.35
C SER A 168 -15.34 -2.96 -16.87
N GLN A 169 -15.45 -4.14 -17.52
CA GLN A 169 -15.10 -4.37 -18.93
C GLN A 169 -13.67 -3.89 -19.25
N HIS A 170 -12.76 -4.00 -18.30
CA HIS A 170 -11.38 -3.48 -18.35
C HIS A 170 -11.26 -1.95 -18.52
N ALA A 171 -12.36 -1.21 -18.38
CA ALA A 171 -12.37 0.23 -18.58
C ALA A 171 -11.66 0.97 -17.43
N ASP A 172 -10.98 2.06 -17.75
CA ASP A 172 -10.34 2.93 -16.77
C ASP A 172 -11.36 3.81 -16.03
N LEU A 173 -12.48 4.10 -16.70
CA LEU A 173 -13.64 4.80 -16.15
C LEU A 173 -14.90 4.16 -16.72
N TYR A 174 -15.83 3.76 -15.85
CA TYR A 174 -17.12 3.23 -16.26
C TYR A 174 -18.24 3.64 -15.31
N THR A 175 -19.48 3.55 -15.78
CA THR A 175 -20.68 3.80 -14.97
C THR A 175 -21.41 2.49 -14.73
N ASP A 176 -21.71 2.17 -13.48
CA ASP A 176 -22.44 0.97 -13.11
C ASP A 176 -23.97 1.14 -13.29
N ALA A 177 -24.73 0.06 -13.07
CA ALA A 177 -26.20 0.05 -13.19
C ALA A 177 -26.89 0.99 -12.17
N ALA A 178 -26.24 1.33 -11.07
CA ALA A 178 -26.72 2.29 -10.07
C ALA A 178 -26.30 3.74 -10.38
N ASN A 179 -25.76 3.97 -11.57
CA ASN A 179 -25.26 5.27 -12.03
C ASN A 179 -24.06 5.82 -11.24
N ASN A 180 -23.29 4.95 -10.56
CA ASN A 180 -22.01 5.35 -9.96
C ASN A 180 -20.90 5.31 -10.99
N GLN A 181 -20.05 6.33 -10.98
CA GLN A 181 -18.91 6.45 -11.87
C GLN A 181 -17.65 5.93 -11.16
N TRP A 182 -17.05 4.87 -11.69
CA TRP A 182 -15.91 4.17 -11.12
C TRP A 182 -14.63 4.44 -11.90
N PHE A 183 -13.62 4.98 -11.23
CA PHE A 183 -12.32 5.28 -11.81
C PHE A 183 -11.27 4.26 -11.33
N ARG A 184 -10.53 3.63 -12.24
CA ARG A 184 -9.45 2.69 -11.91
C ARG A 184 -8.27 3.43 -11.27
N VAL A 185 -7.99 3.13 -9.99
CA VAL A 185 -7.04 3.87 -9.16
C VAL A 185 -5.66 4.00 -9.82
N GLY A 186 -5.15 2.93 -10.42
CA GLY A 186 -3.83 2.95 -11.05
C GLY A 186 -3.66 3.96 -12.20
N MET A 187 -4.75 4.37 -12.84
CA MET A 187 -4.71 5.34 -13.93
C MET A 187 -4.25 6.72 -13.49
N ILE A 188 -4.42 7.07 -12.20
CA ILE A 188 -3.98 8.36 -11.67
C ILE A 188 -2.49 8.60 -11.89
N LEU A 189 -1.67 7.54 -11.88
CA LEU A 189 -0.23 7.64 -12.11
C LEU A 189 0.13 8.14 -13.51
N SER A 190 -0.75 7.95 -14.50
CA SER A 190 -0.59 8.51 -15.85
C SER A 190 -1.06 9.96 -15.94
N LEU A 191 -1.82 10.44 -14.95
CA LEU A 191 -2.40 11.78 -14.90
C LEU A 191 -1.62 12.76 -13.99
N ARG A 192 -0.41 12.41 -13.57
CA ARG A 192 0.42 13.23 -12.67
C ARG A 192 0.79 14.59 -13.28
N ARG A 193 0.89 14.69 -14.62
CA ARG A 193 1.09 15.99 -15.28
C ARG A 193 -0.24 16.72 -15.35
N ARG A 194 -0.25 18.00 -14.92
CA ARG A 194 -1.45 18.83 -14.95
C ARG A 194 -2.13 18.89 -16.33
N SER A 195 -1.34 18.88 -17.40
CA SER A 195 -1.87 18.84 -18.78
C SER A 195 -2.65 17.57 -19.08
N ASP A 196 -2.14 16.43 -18.62
CA ASP A 196 -2.78 15.13 -18.85
C ASP A 196 -4.04 14.98 -17.97
N TYR A 197 -3.99 15.45 -16.72
CA TYR A 197 -5.13 15.52 -15.83
C TYR A 197 -6.27 16.37 -16.43
N ASN A 198 -5.97 17.61 -16.83
CA ASN A 198 -6.97 18.52 -17.39
C ASN A 198 -7.56 17.97 -18.69
N ARG A 199 -6.74 17.38 -19.57
CA ARG A 199 -7.20 16.73 -20.78
C ARG A 199 -8.16 15.59 -20.46
N TYR A 200 -7.80 14.70 -19.53
CA TYR A 200 -8.64 13.57 -19.11
C TYR A 200 -10.00 14.03 -18.57
N VAL A 201 -9.98 15.01 -17.65
CA VAL A 201 -11.20 15.59 -17.07
C VAL A 201 -12.16 16.12 -18.15
N ASN A 202 -11.61 16.86 -19.12
CA ASN A 202 -12.40 17.43 -20.23
C ASN A 202 -12.92 16.35 -21.18
N GLU A 203 -12.07 15.41 -21.60
CA GLU A 203 -12.47 14.30 -22.50
C GLU A 203 -13.55 13.42 -21.89
N LYS A 204 -13.48 13.17 -20.57
CA LYS A 204 -14.48 12.37 -19.86
C LYS A 204 -15.68 13.16 -19.37
N SER A 205 -15.68 14.48 -19.55
CA SER A 205 -16.76 15.40 -19.11
C SER A 205 -17.15 15.18 -17.64
N LEU A 206 -16.15 15.05 -16.77
CA LEU A 206 -16.36 14.78 -15.34
C LEU A 206 -17.10 15.95 -14.68
N SER A 207 -18.08 15.64 -13.82
CA SER A 207 -18.74 16.64 -12.99
C SER A 207 -17.75 17.32 -12.04
N GLU A 208 -18.06 18.51 -11.56
CA GLU A 208 -17.24 19.23 -10.59
C GLU A 208 -17.00 18.37 -9.31
N PHE A 209 -18.03 17.66 -8.85
CA PHE A 209 -17.93 16.75 -7.72
C PHE A 209 -16.97 15.58 -8.00
N SER A 210 -17.06 14.96 -9.18
CA SER A 210 -16.15 13.88 -9.59
C SER A 210 -14.70 14.39 -9.73
N GLN A 211 -14.52 15.62 -10.19
CA GLN A 211 -13.20 16.27 -10.28
C GLN A 211 -12.59 16.52 -8.90
N GLN A 212 -13.37 16.90 -7.90
CA GLN A 212 -12.90 17.06 -6.52
C GLN A 212 -12.38 15.74 -5.94
N ILE A 213 -13.11 14.63 -6.12
CA ILE A 213 -12.69 13.31 -5.65
C ILE A 213 -11.43 12.85 -6.40
N LEU A 214 -11.40 13.00 -7.72
CA LEU A 214 -10.24 12.62 -8.54
C LEU A 214 -9.01 13.49 -8.20
N GLY A 215 -9.22 14.78 -7.90
CA GLY A 215 -8.18 15.69 -7.44
C GLY A 215 -7.57 15.25 -6.12
N ALA A 216 -8.40 14.87 -5.15
CA ALA A 216 -7.93 14.34 -3.88
C ALA A 216 -7.10 13.04 -4.05
N LEU A 217 -7.45 12.17 -5.02
CA LEU A 217 -6.64 11.00 -5.36
C LEU A 217 -5.29 11.40 -5.99
N ALA A 218 -5.27 12.43 -6.84
CA ALA A 218 -4.04 12.94 -7.44
C ALA A 218 -3.11 13.55 -6.37
N ASP A 219 -3.67 14.33 -5.44
CA ASP A 219 -2.93 14.94 -4.33
C ASP A 219 -2.36 13.87 -3.39
N MET A 220 -3.14 12.83 -3.09
CA MET A 220 -2.69 11.70 -2.27
C MET A 220 -1.42 11.05 -2.82
N VAL A 221 -1.31 10.87 -4.13
CA VAL A 221 -0.15 10.22 -4.77
C VAL A 221 1.12 11.07 -4.61
N GLU A 222 0.98 12.40 -4.60
CA GLU A 222 2.09 13.35 -4.43
C GLU A 222 2.38 13.69 -2.97
N THR A 223 1.53 13.24 -2.03
CA THR A 223 1.73 13.47 -0.60
C THR A 223 2.93 12.68 -0.09
N ARG A 224 3.77 13.34 0.72
CA ARG A 224 4.93 12.73 1.38
C ARG A 224 4.50 11.92 2.61
N ALA A 225 3.71 10.87 2.38
CA ALA A 225 3.13 10.03 3.42
C ALA A 225 4.05 8.90 3.90
N VAL A 226 5.13 8.60 3.17
CA VAL A 226 6.04 7.50 3.48
C VAL A 226 7.18 8.01 4.37
N ASN A 227 6.95 7.98 5.67
CA ASN A 227 7.96 8.27 6.68
C ASN A 227 8.79 7.01 6.95
N TYR A 228 10.12 7.08 6.89
CA TYR A 228 10.94 5.89 7.01
C TYR A 228 12.26 6.11 7.72
N TYR A 229 12.72 5.05 8.37
CA TYR A 229 14.09 4.91 8.84
C TYR A 229 14.87 4.07 7.83
N LEU A 230 16.05 4.54 7.43
CA LEU A 230 16.95 3.80 6.55
C LEU A 230 18.15 3.31 7.35
N GLU A 231 18.34 1.98 7.41
CA GLU A 231 19.56 1.38 7.92
C GLU A 231 20.55 1.19 6.77
N GLU A 232 21.68 1.88 6.83
CA GLU A 232 22.71 1.85 5.77
C GLU A 232 23.87 0.89 6.11
N ASP A 233 23.92 0.38 7.34
CA ASP A 233 24.90 -0.62 7.71
C ASP A 233 24.58 -1.94 6.99
N ASN A 234 25.60 -2.50 6.35
CA ASN A 234 25.41 -3.71 5.54
C ASN A 234 25.36 -5.00 6.38
N ASP A 235 25.14 -4.87 7.70
CA ASP A 235 24.95 -5.98 8.62
C ASP A 235 23.44 -6.29 8.80
N LEU A 236 23.00 -7.42 8.22
CA LEU A 236 21.64 -7.91 8.39
C LEU A 236 21.27 -8.16 9.87
N HIS A 237 22.23 -8.61 10.71
CA HIS A 237 21.94 -8.87 12.12
C HIS A 237 21.56 -7.59 12.85
N LYS A 238 22.24 -6.50 12.58
CA LYS A 238 21.88 -5.18 13.10
C LYS A 238 20.51 -4.72 12.62
N ALA A 239 20.26 -4.82 11.31
CA ALA A 239 18.97 -4.45 10.72
C ALA A 239 17.81 -5.26 11.31
N LEU A 240 18.02 -6.59 11.54
CA LEU A 240 17.06 -7.46 12.20
C LEU A 240 16.89 -7.15 13.71
N ASP A 241 17.93 -6.81 14.41
CA ASP A 241 17.83 -6.43 15.83
C ASP A 241 16.97 -5.17 16.00
N ILE A 242 17.16 -4.17 15.14
CA ILE A 242 16.29 -2.97 15.09
C ILE A 242 14.85 -3.38 14.84
N PHE A 243 14.57 -4.20 13.82
CA PHE A 243 13.23 -4.69 13.50
C PHE A 243 12.58 -5.43 14.67
N ILE A 244 13.32 -6.34 15.32
CA ILE A 244 12.82 -7.10 16.48
C ILE A 244 12.49 -6.18 17.65
N ARG A 245 13.32 -5.18 17.94
CA ARG A 245 13.11 -4.23 19.04
C ARG A 245 11.88 -3.37 18.81
N ILE A 246 11.69 -2.83 17.61
CA ILE A 246 10.50 -2.05 17.23
C ILE A 246 9.24 -2.90 17.43
N ASN A 247 9.22 -4.14 16.90
CA ASN A 247 8.04 -5.00 16.97
C ASN A 247 7.77 -5.54 18.39
N LYS A 248 8.80 -5.82 19.20
CA LYS A 248 8.62 -6.24 20.61
C LYS A 248 8.01 -5.13 21.46
N THR A 249 8.42 -3.89 21.27
CA THR A 249 7.86 -2.74 21.98
C THR A 249 6.39 -2.57 21.69
N VAL A 250 5.96 -2.72 20.43
CA VAL A 250 4.54 -2.68 20.04
C VAL A 250 3.74 -3.84 20.68
N ALA A 251 4.32 -5.03 20.79
CA ALA A 251 3.66 -6.20 21.39
C ALA A 251 3.47 -6.03 22.92
N ILE A 252 4.39 -5.37 23.62
CA ILE A 252 4.27 -5.06 25.05
C ILE A 252 3.13 -4.05 25.29
N CYS A 253 3.02 -3.02 24.45
CA CYS A 253 1.93 -2.05 24.52
C CYS A 253 0.55 -2.68 24.29
N LYS A 254 0.44 -3.73 23.47
CA LYS A 254 -0.82 -4.46 23.24
C LYS A 254 -1.24 -5.36 24.42
N LYS A 255 -0.35 -5.70 25.35
CA LYS A 255 -0.63 -6.53 26.52
C LYS A 255 -1.02 -5.74 27.78
N ALA A 256 -0.94 -4.43 27.75
CA ALA A 256 -1.49 -3.61 28.84
C ALA A 256 -3.02 -3.72 28.84
N PRO A 257 -3.67 -3.99 30.00
CA PRO A 257 -5.12 -4.16 30.05
C PRO A 257 -5.82 -2.88 29.58
N ILE A 258 -6.60 -3.03 28.53
CA ILE A 258 -7.41 -1.95 27.96
C ILE A 258 -8.59 -1.68 28.90
N ALA A 259 -8.45 -0.72 29.77
CA ALA A 259 -9.57 -0.02 30.38
C ALA A 259 -9.49 1.41 29.83
N LEU A 260 -10.18 1.65 28.74
CA LEU A 260 -10.75 2.92 28.26
C LEU A 260 -10.79 2.95 26.73
N THR A 261 -12.00 2.93 26.29
CA THR A 261 -12.50 3.03 24.91
C THR A 261 -11.97 4.25 24.13
N SER A 262 -11.71 4.02 22.87
CA SER A 262 -11.75 4.91 21.69
C SER A 262 -10.82 6.12 21.52
N ILE A 263 -9.90 6.47 22.43
CA ILE A 263 -9.03 7.66 22.24
C ILE A 263 -7.52 7.32 22.18
N ARG A 264 -7.11 6.05 22.22
CA ARG A 264 -5.73 5.67 22.57
C ARG A 264 -4.73 5.39 21.46
N ILE A 265 -5.10 5.44 20.21
CA ILE A 265 -4.14 5.13 19.11
C ILE A 265 -3.30 6.37 18.75
N THR A 266 -3.84 7.56 18.93
CA THR A 266 -3.17 8.81 18.54
C THR A 266 -2.14 9.31 19.57
N VAL A 267 -2.32 8.99 20.86
CA VAL A 267 -1.47 9.54 21.93
C VAL A 267 -0.14 8.82 22.09
N THR A 268 -0.06 7.53 21.76
CA THR A 268 1.20 6.74 21.90
C THR A 268 2.27 7.16 20.89
N PHE A 269 1.86 7.67 19.73
CA PHE A 269 2.81 8.15 18.71
C PHE A 269 3.41 9.53 19.05
N ILE A 270 2.67 10.40 19.72
CA ILE A 270 3.16 11.72 20.14
C ILE A 270 4.18 11.60 21.27
N PHE A 271 4.02 10.64 22.18
CA PHE A 271 4.95 10.44 23.30
C PHE A 271 6.30 9.86 22.89
N LEU A 272 6.37 9.05 21.82
CA LEU A 272 7.65 8.57 21.28
C LEU A 272 8.42 9.64 20.51
N PHE A 273 7.72 10.64 19.96
CA PHE A 273 8.37 11.78 19.28
C PHE A 273 8.99 12.77 20.29
N SER A 274 8.43 12.89 21.49
CA SER A 274 8.90 13.84 22.50
C SER A 274 10.16 13.35 23.26
N ILE A 275 10.43 12.03 23.30
CA ILE A 275 11.59 11.48 24.03
C ILE A 275 12.90 11.54 23.20
N PHE A 276 12.80 11.76 21.89
CA PHE A 276 13.99 11.77 21.01
C PHE A 276 14.46 13.17 20.58
N PHE A 277 13.81 14.25 21.04
CA PHE A 277 14.20 15.63 20.66
C PHE A 277 14.54 16.57 21.83
N ASP A 278 14.62 16.07 23.08
CA ASP A 278 15.20 16.81 24.21
C ASP A 278 16.55 16.17 24.61
N GLU A 279 17.58 16.39 23.78
CA GLU A 279 18.99 16.52 24.15
C GLU A 279 19.77 17.12 22.97
#